data_3a90c02d0d53eb24c6b9d9962da2674e
#
_entry.id   3a90c02d0d53eb24c6b9d9962da2674e
#
_cell.length_a   1.000
_cell.length_b   1.000
_cell.length_c   1.000
_cell.angle_alpha   90.00
_cell.angle_beta   90.00
_cell.angle_gamma   90.00
#
_symmetry.space_group_name_H-M   'P 1'
#
loop_
_entity.id
_entity.type
_entity.pdbx_description
1 polymer ?
#
loop_
_entity_poly.entity_id
_entity_poly.type
_entity_poly.pdbx_seq_one_letter_code
_entity_poly.pdbx_strand_id
1 'polypeptide(L)'
;MTSRSAKQSEPAVAVGSSQRPWVAELMSYAQDHPGVRVVGTVLSGREAVEQAYDVLLIDDTTSYLTKRLIDRVHLMRRIVIGVYEGTRGDVGRTKLLDLGADAVIDAEASPKEFLARIRSITDQQLVDRDFAEIVVDEPGVVRTGDDRSIMGIDDDVPEDGPVRSVTVVSGSTGVTEIAVGLATQMARKGLPVVLIDLDTIEPAVAQRLSMELSPNVLTAVESLRFTGDIGDAVVMHETGFGVVVGLPSPREWEACAIDDSADLISVLAEMHSNVVVRINRNLEDLSPFGVTAGRFGVARRLVADADHLVVVGDPSPTGVTAVLGWIGEARGISGEPIHVVMNHCGRSLYQQGEITEEIGRTFRSASVTFVPEDHRVHKAAWQGEVAPVGRFTKALDRVASEIAAGAQGKVSS
;
A
#
# COMPACT_ATOMS: atom_id res chain seq x y z
N MET A 1 -9.84 46.84 -30.75
CA MET A 1 -8.91 45.83 -30.18
C MET A 1 -9.25 45.68 -28.72
N THR A 2 -10.13 44.77 -28.39
CA THR A 2 -10.64 44.52 -27.05
C THR A 2 -9.83 43.35 -26.45
N SER A 3 -9.00 43.68 -25.47
CA SER A 3 -8.28 42.74 -24.62
C SER A 3 -9.29 41.82 -23.94
N ARG A 4 -9.32 40.55 -24.29
CA ARG A 4 -9.97 39.48 -23.52
C ARG A 4 -9.14 39.26 -22.25
N SER A 5 -9.52 39.95 -21.16
CA SER A 5 -9.09 39.52 -19.82
C SER A 5 -9.58 38.11 -19.60
N ALA A 6 -8.65 37.13 -19.56
CA ALA A 6 -8.93 35.79 -19.11
C ALA A 6 -9.44 35.91 -17.66
N LYS A 7 -10.70 35.56 -17.41
CA LYS A 7 -11.22 35.37 -16.06
C LYS A 7 -10.36 34.26 -15.43
N GLN A 8 -9.43 34.62 -14.54
CA GLN A 8 -8.75 33.67 -13.69
C GLN A 8 -9.82 32.86 -12.94
N SER A 9 -9.89 31.59 -13.20
CA SER A 9 -10.78 30.68 -12.47
C SER A 9 -10.29 30.59 -11.03
N GLU A 10 -11.20 30.68 -10.07
CA GLU A 10 -10.87 30.52 -8.66
C GLU A 10 -10.25 29.13 -8.44
N PRO A 11 -9.07 29.03 -7.76
CA PRO A 11 -8.44 27.75 -7.50
C PRO A 11 -9.34 26.85 -6.68
N ALA A 12 -9.45 25.60 -7.08
CA ALA A 12 -10.17 24.56 -6.36
C ALA A 12 -9.29 24.02 -5.22
N VAL A 13 -9.79 24.08 -4.00
CA VAL A 13 -9.04 23.67 -2.79
C VAL A 13 -9.68 22.47 -2.13
N ALA A 14 -8.92 21.41 -1.94
CA ALA A 14 -9.27 20.29 -1.08
C ALA A 14 -8.61 20.44 0.29
N VAL A 15 -9.28 19.98 1.35
CA VAL A 15 -8.79 20.07 2.72
C VAL A 15 -8.54 18.69 3.29
N GLY A 16 -7.28 18.34 3.49
CA GLY A 16 -6.84 17.12 4.14
C GLY A 16 -6.64 17.34 5.63
N SER A 17 -7.71 17.34 6.41
CA SER A 17 -7.62 17.53 7.86
C SER A 17 -8.67 16.72 8.60
N SER A 18 -8.30 16.24 9.78
CA SER A 18 -9.25 15.83 10.81
C SER A 18 -9.93 17.08 11.39
N GLN A 19 -11.13 16.93 11.97
CA GLN A 19 -12.02 17.96 12.53
C GLN A 19 -11.31 19.08 13.34
N ARG A 20 -10.61 19.99 12.65
CA ARG A 20 -9.94 21.15 13.25
C ARG A 20 -10.79 22.40 13.14
N PRO A 21 -10.79 23.30 14.14
CA PRO A 21 -11.58 24.54 14.14
C PRO A 21 -11.37 25.41 12.90
N TRP A 22 -10.12 25.58 12.47
CA TRP A 22 -9.76 26.40 11.29
C TRP A 22 -10.43 25.92 10.00
N VAL A 23 -10.71 24.61 9.87
CA VAL A 23 -11.37 24.05 8.67
C VAL A 23 -12.80 24.56 8.56
N ALA A 24 -13.57 24.52 9.64
CA ALA A 24 -14.96 24.99 9.65
C ALA A 24 -15.03 26.50 9.41
N GLU A 25 -14.11 27.28 10.00
CA GLU A 25 -14.01 28.73 9.80
C GLU A 25 -13.65 29.08 8.36
N LEU A 26 -12.66 28.39 7.78
CA LEU A 26 -12.25 28.57 6.39
C LEU A 26 -13.39 28.23 5.42
N MET A 27 -14.06 27.08 5.62
CA MET A 27 -15.16 26.65 4.75
C MET A 27 -16.33 27.62 4.81
N SER A 28 -16.69 28.10 6.00
CA SER A 28 -17.75 29.12 6.16
C SER A 28 -17.37 30.46 5.49
N TYR A 29 -16.14 30.90 5.71
CA TYR A 29 -15.67 32.16 5.15
C TYR A 29 -15.58 32.12 3.61
N ALA A 30 -15.11 31.01 3.04
CA ALA A 30 -14.97 30.86 1.59
C ALA A 30 -16.32 30.83 0.85
N GLN A 31 -17.42 30.47 1.51
CA GLN A 31 -18.77 30.51 0.92
C GLN A 31 -19.22 31.96 0.64
N ASP A 32 -18.86 32.91 1.50
CA ASP A 32 -19.29 34.31 1.41
C ASP A 32 -18.26 35.21 0.72
N HIS A 33 -17.04 34.76 0.51
CA HIS A 33 -15.93 35.53 -0.01
C HIS A 33 -15.32 34.92 -1.26
N PRO A 34 -15.44 35.56 -2.45
CA PRO A 34 -14.89 34.99 -3.68
C PRO A 34 -13.36 34.95 -3.67
N GLY A 35 -12.79 33.98 -4.37
CA GLY A 35 -11.36 33.90 -4.60
C GLY A 35 -10.71 32.55 -4.41
N VAL A 36 -11.41 31.62 -3.77
CA VAL A 36 -11.01 30.22 -3.60
C VAL A 36 -12.28 29.38 -3.53
N ARG A 37 -12.31 28.28 -4.24
CA ARG A 37 -13.44 27.34 -4.22
C ARG A 37 -13.07 26.10 -3.45
N VAL A 38 -13.54 25.96 -2.21
CA VAL A 38 -13.34 24.73 -1.44
C VAL A 38 -14.22 23.61 -2.04
N VAL A 39 -13.59 22.52 -2.51
CA VAL A 39 -14.28 21.42 -3.20
C VAL A 39 -14.67 20.27 -2.25
N GLY A 40 -14.07 20.21 -1.07
CA GLY A 40 -14.41 19.22 -0.05
C GLY A 40 -13.25 18.87 0.86
N THR A 41 -13.52 17.92 1.76
CA THR A 41 -12.51 17.32 2.65
C THR A 41 -12.02 16.03 2.04
N VAL A 42 -10.75 15.75 2.25
CA VAL A 42 -10.06 14.50 1.87
C VAL A 42 -9.73 13.77 3.16
N LEU A 43 -10.17 12.54 3.28
CA LEU A 43 -10.05 11.73 4.51
C LEU A 43 -8.97 10.65 4.40
N SER A 44 -8.39 10.45 3.21
CA SER A 44 -7.34 9.45 2.98
C SER A 44 -6.36 9.90 1.90
N GLY A 45 -5.17 9.30 1.89
CA GLY A 45 -4.17 9.54 0.84
C GLY A 45 -4.68 9.17 -0.56
N ARG A 46 -5.53 8.15 -0.67
CA ARG A 46 -6.17 7.76 -1.93
C ARG A 46 -7.12 8.83 -2.44
N GLU A 47 -8.01 9.35 -1.59
CA GLU A 47 -8.91 10.44 -1.97
C GLU A 47 -8.15 11.70 -2.38
N ALA A 48 -7.01 11.99 -1.69
CA ALA A 48 -6.14 13.09 -2.05
C ALA A 48 -5.57 12.97 -3.47
N VAL A 49 -5.37 11.77 -3.97
CA VAL A 49 -4.91 11.51 -5.34
C VAL A 49 -6.08 11.51 -6.34
N GLU A 50 -7.21 10.88 -6.03
CA GLU A 50 -8.33 10.66 -6.95
C GLU A 50 -9.20 11.91 -7.14
N GLN A 51 -9.36 12.76 -6.12
CA GLN A 51 -10.21 13.94 -6.18
C GLN A 51 -9.60 15.06 -7.05
N ALA A 52 -10.42 15.76 -7.82
CA ALA A 52 -9.97 16.87 -8.66
C ALA A 52 -9.92 18.20 -7.87
N TYR A 53 -8.73 18.79 -7.74
CA TYR A 53 -8.47 20.10 -7.12
C TYR A 53 -7.14 20.66 -7.62
N ASP A 54 -6.88 21.94 -7.34
CA ASP A 54 -5.63 22.62 -7.68
C ASP A 54 -4.67 22.71 -6.49
N VAL A 55 -5.22 22.85 -5.28
CA VAL A 55 -4.47 23.03 -4.03
C VAL A 55 -4.97 22.06 -2.96
N LEU A 56 -4.05 21.35 -2.32
CA LEU A 56 -4.30 20.55 -1.13
C LEU A 56 -3.84 21.32 0.10
N LEU A 57 -4.77 21.66 1.01
CA LEU A 57 -4.43 22.09 2.36
C LEU A 57 -4.35 20.86 3.25
N ILE A 58 -3.22 20.61 3.90
CA ILE A 58 -3.02 19.43 4.74
C ILE A 58 -2.41 19.79 6.09
N ASP A 59 -3.01 19.26 7.17
CA ASP A 59 -2.58 19.49 8.55
C ASP A 59 -1.37 18.62 8.91
N ASP A 60 -0.42 19.17 9.70
CA ASP A 60 0.80 18.48 10.15
C ASP A 60 0.55 17.22 11.00
N THR A 61 -0.67 17.09 11.55
CA THR A 61 -1.11 15.94 12.36
C THR A 61 -1.93 14.91 11.56
N THR A 62 -2.16 15.15 10.27
CA THR A 62 -2.92 14.23 9.41
C THR A 62 -2.20 12.89 9.30
N SER A 63 -2.90 11.79 9.58
CA SER A 63 -2.31 10.45 9.66
C SER A 63 -1.75 9.94 8.34
N TYR A 64 -2.34 10.33 7.21
CA TYR A 64 -1.90 9.96 5.86
C TYR A 64 -0.96 10.97 5.20
N LEU A 65 -0.47 11.99 5.96
CA LEU A 65 0.55 12.92 5.48
C LEU A 65 1.90 12.23 5.38
N THR A 66 2.35 12.00 4.15
CA THR A 66 3.64 11.37 3.85
C THR A 66 4.35 12.14 2.74
N LYS A 67 5.69 12.01 2.66
CA LYS A 67 6.47 12.57 1.55
C LYS A 67 5.94 12.05 0.20
N ARG A 68 5.65 10.76 0.12
CA ARG A 68 5.13 10.13 -1.09
C ARG A 68 3.78 10.71 -1.53
N LEU A 69 2.87 11.01 -0.59
CA LEU A 69 1.61 11.67 -0.93
C LEU A 69 1.89 13.03 -1.58
N ILE A 70 2.76 13.83 -0.97
CA ILE A 70 3.13 15.15 -1.50
C ILE A 70 3.76 15.00 -2.89
N ASP A 71 4.72 14.09 -3.07
CA ASP A 71 5.34 13.81 -4.36
C ASP A 71 4.31 13.40 -5.43
N ARG A 72 3.33 12.55 -5.08
CA ARG A 72 2.23 12.18 -5.99
C ARG A 72 1.33 13.36 -6.36
N VAL A 73 1.00 14.21 -5.40
CA VAL A 73 0.20 15.42 -5.64
C VAL A 73 0.96 16.36 -6.58
N HIS A 74 2.27 16.52 -6.40
CA HIS A 74 3.14 17.31 -7.28
C HIS A 74 3.24 16.72 -8.70
N LEU A 75 3.32 15.39 -8.85
CA LEU A 75 3.28 14.73 -10.17
C LEU A 75 2.01 15.05 -10.96
N MET A 76 0.90 15.31 -10.26
CA MET A 76 -0.35 15.77 -10.87
C MET A 76 -0.40 17.29 -11.08
N ARG A 77 0.72 17.98 -10.91
CA ARG A 77 0.87 19.45 -11.04
C ARG A 77 -0.03 20.24 -10.10
N ARG A 78 -0.29 19.70 -8.89
CA ARG A 78 -1.09 20.33 -7.83
C ARG A 78 -0.16 20.90 -6.76
N ILE A 79 -0.66 21.87 -6.00
CA ILE A 79 0.06 22.57 -4.94
C ILE A 79 -0.29 21.95 -3.60
N VAL A 80 0.69 21.79 -2.71
CA VAL A 80 0.49 21.32 -1.34
C VAL A 80 0.84 22.44 -0.37
N ILE A 81 -0.14 22.88 0.43
CA ILE A 81 0.04 23.88 1.50
C ILE A 81 -0.17 23.18 2.83
N GLY A 82 0.88 23.13 3.65
CA GLY A 82 0.82 22.57 4.98
C GLY A 82 0.20 23.55 5.99
N VAL A 83 -0.61 23.03 6.91
CA VAL A 83 -1.16 23.80 8.03
C VAL A 83 -0.58 23.26 9.34
N TYR A 84 -0.03 24.14 10.19
CA TYR A 84 0.61 23.76 11.45
C TYR A 84 0.10 24.61 12.62
N GLU A 85 0.17 24.08 13.85
CA GLU A 85 -0.14 24.84 15.07
C GLU A 85 1.12 25.54 15.60
N GLY A 86 1.21 26.86 15.44
CA GLY A 86 2.33 27.67 15.93
C GLY A 86 2.52 27.63 17.44
N THR A 87 1.47 27.37 18.22
CA THR A 87 1.52 27.19 19.67
C THR A 87 2.35 25.98 20.13
N ARG A 88 2.58 25.01 19.24
CA ARG A 88 3.44 23.84 19.49
C ARG A 88 4.90 24.04 19.06
N GLY A 89 5.29 25.26 18.70
CA GLY A 89 6.60 25.59 18.19
C GLY A 89 6.78 25.25 16.70
N ASP A 90 8.03 25.36 16.21
CA ASP A 90 8.33 25.20 14.78
C ASP A 90 8.36 23.73 14.28
N VAL A 91 8.06 22.75 15.13
CA VAL A 91 8.18 21.31 14.77
C VAL A 91 7.24 20.93 13.62
N GLY A 92 5.97 21.30 13.69
CA GLY A 92 4.99 21.04 12.62
C GLY A 92 5.35 21.73 11.32
N ARG A 93 5.83 22.98 11.42
CA ARG A 93 6.27 23.77 10.27
C ARG A 93 7.47 23.11 9.56
N THR A 94 8.49 22.72 10.34
CA THR A 94 9.69 22.05 9.82
C THR A 94 9.34 20.74 9.18
N LYS A 95 8.52 19.91 9.84
CA LYS A 95 8.03 18.63 9.30
C LYS A 95 7.37 18.80 7.94
N LEU A 96 6.45 19.75 7.77
CA LEU A 96 5.75 19.98 6.52
C LEU A 96 6.68 20.40 5.37
N LEU A 97 7.66 21.25 5.67
CA LEU A 97 8.66 21.68 4.69
C LEU A 97 9.62 20.54 4.32
N ASP A 98 10.05 19.73 5.28
CA ASP A 98 10.92 18.57 5.05
C ASP A 98 10.21 17.48 4.22
N LEU A 99 8.90 17.36 4.37
CA LEU A 99 8.07 16.48 3.54
C LEU A 99 7.84 17.03 2.12
N GLY A 100 8.20 18.30 1.87
CA GLY A 100 8.14 18.90 0.53
C GLY A 100 6.89 19.76 0.28
N ALA A 101 6.19 20.25 1.31
CA ALA A 101 5.08 21.19 1.10
C ALA A 101 5.57 22.48 0.44
N ASP A 102 4.85 22.99 -0.57
CA ASP A 102 5.18 24.20 -1.31
C ASP A 102 5.13 25.47 -0.43
N ALA A 103 4.28 25.45 0.58
CA ALA A 103 4.18 26.51 1.58
C ALA A 103 3.54 26.00 2.86
N VAL A 104 3.63 26.83 3.90
CA VAL A 104 3.00 26.54 5.20
C VAL A 104 2.21 27.75 5.71
N ILE A 105 1.11 27.46 6.43
CA ILE A 105 0.23 28.45 7.06
C ILE A 105 0.02 28.05 8.52
N ASP A 106 0.03 29.03 9.42
CA ASP A 106 -0.34 28.80 10.82
C ASP A 106 -1.86 28.56 10.94
N ALA A 107 -2.27 27.54 11.68
CA ALA A 107 -3.68 27.23 11.94
C ALA A 107 -4.44 28.36 12.66
N GLU A 108 -3.73 29.26 13.37
CA GLU A 108 -4.30 30.44 14.03
C GLU A 108 -4.48 31.63 13.10
N ALA A 109 -4.00 31.54 11.83
CA ALA A 109 -4.22 32.59 10.84
C ALA A 109 -5.72 32.78 10.56
N SER A 110 -6.13 34.01 10.33
CA SER A 110 -7.52 34.30 9.99
C SER A 110 -7.92 33.68 8.63
N PRO A 111 -9.19 33.32 8.41
CA PRO A 111 -9.67 32.79 7.13
C PRO A 111 -9.33 33.71 5.93
N LYS A 112 -9.28 35.01 6.13
CA LYS A 112 -8.85 35.97 5.13
C LYS A 112 -7.38 35.80 4.73
N GLU A 113 -6.51 35.53 5.71
CA GLU A 113 -5.10 35.28 5.47
C GLU A 113 -4.89 33.95 4.75
N PHE A 114 -5.66 32.92 5.10
CA PHE A 114 -5.69 31.65 4.35
C PHE A 114 -5.97 31.89 2.87
N LEU A 115 -7.09 32.59 2.54
CA LEU A 115 -7.45 32.87 1.16
C LEU A 115 -6.36 33.68 0.43
N ALA A 116 -5.82 34.72 1.09
CA ALA A 116 -4.76 35.54 0.52
C ALA A 116 -3.49 34.74 0.23
N ARG A 117 -3.10 33.83 1.14
CA ARG A 117 -1.91 32.99 0.99
C ARG A 117 -2.08 31.96 -0.12
N ILE A 118 -3.23 31.27 -0.18
CA ILE A 118 -3.54 30.30 -1.24
C ILE A 118 -3.44 31.00 -2.60
N ARG A 119 -4.06 32.15 -2.78
CA ARG A 119 -3.99 32.91 -4.02
C ARG A 119 -2.57 33.31 -4.39
N SER A 120 -1.83 33.88 -3.46
CA SER A 120 -0.44 34.30 -3.71
C SER A 120 0.43 33.17 -4.23
N ILE A 121 0.27 31.95 -3.68
CA ILE A 121 1.06 30.79 -4.08
C ILE A 121 0.60 30.28 -5.45
N THR A 122 -0.71 30.22 -5.68
CA THR A 122 -1.27 29.79 -6.96
C THR A 122 -0.86 30.73 -8.10
N ASP A 123 -0.94 32.04 -7.89
CA ASP A 123 -0.53 33.05 -8.88
C ASP A 123 0.98 32.98 -9.16
N GLN A 124 1.81 32.74 -8.15
CA GLN A 124 3.26 32.65 -8.29
C GLN A 124 3.67 31.40 -9.09
N GLN A 125 3.05 30.27 -8.85
CA GLN A 125 3.31 29.04 -9.62
C GLN A 125 2.81 29.11 -11.07
N LEU A 126 1.73 29.83 -11.34
CA LEU A 126 1.27 30.09 -12.71
C LEU A 126 2.30 30.92 -13.48
N VAL A 127 2.88 31.94 -12.86
CA VAL A 127 3.92 32.78 -13.47
C VAL A 127 5.19 31.95 -13.74
N ASP A 128 5.64 31.13 -12.79
CA ASP A 128 6.81 30.27 -12.96
C ASP A 128 6.60 29.21 -14.06
N ARG A 129 5.38 28.71 -14.26
CA ARG A 129 5.02 27.81 -15.36
C ARG A 129 5.07 28.49 -16.72
N ASP A 130 4.53 29.70 -16.83
CA ASP A 130 4.57 30.48 -18.08
C ASP A 130 6.01 30.82 -18.48
N PHE A 131 6.90 31.09 -17.51
CA PHE A 131 8.33 31.28 -17.77
C PHE A 131 9.03 30.01 -18.20
N ALA A 132 8.67 28.85 -17.67
CA ALA A 132 9.26 27.57 -18.05
C ALA A 132 8.84 27.13 -19.48
N GLU A 133 7.62 27.45 -19.91
CA GLU A 133 7.16 27.23 -21.29
C GLU A 133 7.83 28.18 -22.30
N ILE A 134 8.14 29.41 -21.91
CA ILE A 134 8.80 30.40 -22.79
C ILE A 134 10.30 30.06 -23.01
N VAL A 135 10.96 29.35 -22.09
CA VAL A 135 12.38 28.99 -22.18
C VAL A 135 12.61 27.77 -23.11
N VAL A 136 11.57 27.05 -23.49
CA VAL A 136 11.68 25.86 -24.37
C VAL A 136 11.56 26.22 -25.86
N ASP A 137 11.23 27.46 -26.20
CA ASP A 137 11.00 27.86 -27.61
C ASP A 137 12.03 28.88 -28.12
N GLU A 138 13.34 28.56 -28.04
CA GLU A 138 14.35 29.18 -28.87
C GLU A 138 15.09 28.12 -29.72
N PRO A 139 14.96 28.20 -31.06
CA PRO A 139 15.73 27.34 -31.98
C PRO A 139 17.09 27.98 -32.30
N GLY A 140 18.16 27.26 -32.00
CA GLY A 140 19.40 27.49 -32.72
C GLY A 140 20.66 27.74 -31.92
N VAL A 141 21.40 26.69 -31.61
CA VAL A 141 22.86 26.64 -31.84
C VAL A 141 23.23 25.22 -32.29
N VAL A 142 23.53 25.12 -33.56
CA VAL A 142 24.19 23.99 -34.20
C VAL A 142 25.60 23.84 -33.61
N ARG A 143 25.91 22.68 -33.02
CA ARG A 143 27.28 22.19 -32.88
C ARG A 143 27.40 20.88 -33.64
N THR A 144 28.11 21.02 -34.75
CA THR A 144 28.65 19.95 -35.59
C THR A 144 29.66 19.12 -34.81
N GLY A 145 29.57 17.82 -34.94
CA GLY A 145 30.62 16.90 -34.49
C GLY A 145 30.16 15.45 -34.41
N ASP A 146 30.42 14.72 -35.51
CA ASP A 146 30.68 13.30 -35.74
C ASP A 146 29.56 12.25 -35.42
N ASP A 147 28.98 11.88 -36.54
CA ASP A 147 28.86 10.54 -37.15
C ASP A 147 28.91 9.32 -36.21
N ARG A 148 27.73 8.74 -36.00
CA ARG A 148 27.51 7.28 -36.02
C ARG A 148 26.05 6.97 -36.29
N SER A 149 25.80 6.53 -37.51
CA SER A 149 24.61 5.80 -37.91
C SER A 149 24.23 4.73 -36.88
N ILE A 150 23.06 4.84 -36.27
CA ILE A 150 22.38 3.71 -35.65
C ILE A 150 20.97 3.69 -36.19
N MET A 151 20.70 2.57 -36.84
CA MET A 151 19.45 2.07 -37.39
C MET A 151 18.22 2.40 -36.57
N GLY A 152 17.10 2.48 -37.30
CA GLY A 152 15.76 2.65 -36.79
C GLY A 152 15.49 1.80 -35.54
N ILE A 153 15.04 2.47 -34.52
CA ILE A 153 14.37 1.84 -33.39
C ILE A 153 12.90 2.05 -33.69
N ASP A 154 12.24 0.94 -34.07
CA ASP A 154 10.79 0.84 -34.05
C ASP A 154 10.30 1.27 -32.67
N ASP A 155 9.33 2.17 -32.64
CA ASP A 155 8.56 2.57 -31.44
C ASP A 155 7.61 1.44 -30.97
N ASP A 156 8.15 0.25 -30.73
CA ASP A 156 7.54 -0.80 -29.94
C ASP A 156 8.30 -0.91 -28.61
N VAL A 157 8.10 0.06 -27.73
CA VAL A 157 8.36 -0.15 -26.30
C VAL A 157 7.21 -0.99 -25.78
N PRO A 158 7.43 -2.24 -25.35
CA PRO A 158 6.39 -3.00 -24.70
C PRO A 158 5.93 -2.24 -23.46
N GLU A 159 4.66 -1.94 -23.35
CA GLU A 159 4.02 -1.43 -22.12
C GLU A 159 4.01 -2.47 -20.98
N ASP A 160 4.71 -3.58 -21.13
CA ASP A 160 4.83 -4.63 -20.11
C ASP A 160 5.93 -4.27 -19.08
N GLY A 161 5.58 -3.36 -18.18
CA GLY A 161 6.26 -3.31 -16.89
C GLY A 161 6.14 -4.67 -16.17
N PRO A 162 7.07 -5.02 -15.25
CA PRO A 162 7.01 -6.29 -14.54
C PRO A 162 5.65 -6.44 -13.87
N VAL A 163 4.96 -7.56 -14.14
CA VAL A 163 3.66 -7.88 -13.55
C VAL A 163 3.79 -7.85 -12.04
N ARG A 164 3.04 -6.97 -11.40
CA ARG A 164 3.07 -6.78 -9.95
C ARG A 164 1.92 -7.57 -9.34
N SER A 165 2.17 -8.28 -8.25
CA SER A 165 1.15 -9.07 -7.56
C SER A 165 1.27 -8.95 -6.05
N VAL A 166 0.18 -8.59 -5.40
CA VAL A 166 0.03 -8.58 -3.94
C VAL A 166 -0.81 -9.77 -3.53
N THR A 167 -0.18 -10.70 -2.80
CA THR A 167 -0.81 -11.91 -2.29
C THR A 167 -0.97 -11.83 -0.78
N VAL A 168 -2.20 -11.79 -0.30
CA VAL A 168 -2.51 -11.80 1.14
C VAL A 168 -2.70 -13.23 1.62
N VAL A 169 -1.97 -13.63 2.66
CA VAL A 169 -2.02 -14.93 3.31
C VAL A 169 -2.62 -14.80 4.70
N SER A 170 -3.72 -15.48 4.94
CA SER A 170 -4.48 -15.44 6.20
C SER A 170 -5.03 -16.81 6.57
N GLY A 171 -5.68 -16.94 7.71
CA GLY A 171 -6.35 -18.17 8.13
C GLY A 171 -5.99 -18.61 9.55
N SER A 172 -5.97 -19.93 9.80
CA SER A 172 -5.79 -20.46 11.14
C SER A 172 -4.42 -21.13 11.34
N THR A 173 -4.30 -22.40 11.05
CA THR A 173 -3.14 -23.22 11.43
C THR A 173 -2.04 -23.24 10.38
N GLY A 174 -0.87 -22.68 10.73
CA GLY A 174 0.33 -22.73 9.88
C GLY A 174 0.44 -21.61 8.84
N VAL A 175 -0.30 -20.50 9.00
CA VAL A 175 -0.28 -19.34 8.09
C VAL A 175 1.14 -18.83 7.85
N THR A 176 1.94 -18.70 8.91
CA THR A 176 3.35 -18.25 8.81
C THR A 176 4.20 -19.19 7.96
N GLU A 177 4.05 -20.51 8.13
CA GLU A 177 4.77 -21.50 7.31
C GLU A 177 4.37 -21.44 5.83
N ILE A 178 3.08 -21.21 5.56
CA ILE A 178 2.59 -21.09 4.19
C ILE A 178 3.11 -19.78 3.56
N ALA A 179 3.08 -18.66 4.27
CA ALA A 179 3.59 -17.37 3.78
C ALA A 179 5.10 -17.44 3.48
N VAL A 180 5.91 -17.94 4.43
CA VAL A 180 7.36 -18.17 4.24
C VAL A 180 7.61 -19.15 3.09
N GLY A 181 6.82 -20.22 3.01
CA GLY A 181 6.93 -21.22 1.95
C GLY A 181 6.61 -20.64 0.57
N LEU A 182 5.57 -19.82 0.42
CA LEU A 182 5.22 -19.15 -0.85
C LEU A 182 6.35 -18.21 -1.28
N ALA A 183 6.82 -17.32 -0.39
CA ALA A 183 7.93 -16.43 -0.69
C ALA A 183 9.19 -17.20 -1.11
N THR A 184 9.49 -18.32 -0.41
CA THR A 184 10.61 -19.20 -0.76
C THR A 184 10.44 -19.83 -2.16
N GLN A 185 9.23 -20.32 -2.52
CA GLN A 185 9.03 -20.93 -3.84
C GLN A 185 9.09 -19.88 -4.96
N MET A 186 8.56 -18.68 -4.74
CA MET A 186 8.67 -17.56 -5.70
C MET A 186 10.14 -17.16 -5.91
N ALA A 187 10.92 -16.99 -4.83
CA ALA A 187 12.35 -16.68 -4.91
C ALA A 187 13.15 -17.78 -5.65
N ARG A 188 12.86 -19.07 -5.39
CA ARG A 188 13.49 -20.17 -6.11
C ARG A 188 13.19 -20.21 -7.61
N LYS A 189 12.11 -19.60 -8.04
CA LYS A 189 11.78 -19.38 -9.46
C LYS A 189 12.46 -18.16 -10.06
N GLY A 190 13.26 -17.43 -9.27
CA GLY A 190 13.92 -16.20 -9.69
C GLY A 190 12.99 -14.98 -9.72
N LEU A 191 11.81 -15.07 -9.09
CA LEU A 191 10.89 -13.93 -9.02
C LEU A 191 11.35 -12.99 -7.88
N PRO A 192 11.46 -11.68 -8.14
CA PRO A 192 11.64 -10.68 -7.07
C PRO A 192 10.46 -10.72 -6.13
N VAL A 193 10.68 -11.07 -4.86
CA VAL A 193 9.61 -11.23 -3.87
C VAL A 193 10.02 -10.67 -2.52
N VAL A 194 9.06 -10.06 -1.82
CA VAL A 194 9.18 -9.63 -0.43
C VAL A 194 8.05 -10.24 0.39
N LEU A 195 8.39 -10.75 1.56
CA LEU A 195 7.45 -11.18 2.60
C LEU A 195 7.33 -10.09 3.66
N ILE A 196 6.11 -9.64 3.93
CA ILE A 196 5.84 -8.71 5.03
C ILE A 196 4.84 -9.29 6.02
N ASP A 197 5.12 -9.11 7.31
CA ASP A 197 4.23 -9.52 8.40
C ASP A 197 3.41 -8.33 8.91
N LEU A 198 2.16 -8.25 8.49
CA LEU A 198 1.18 -7.26 8.94
C LEU A 198 0.09 -7.89 9.85
N ASP A 199 0.43 -8.99 10.52
CA ASP A 199 -0.42 -9.51 11.58
C ASP A 199 -0.27 -8.68 12.86
N THR A 200 -1.27 -7.84 13.11
CA THR A 200 -1.30 -6.94 14.27
C THR A 200 -1.65 -7.66 15.59
N ILE A 201 -1.96 -8.97 15.55
CA ILE A 201 -2.35 -9.77 16.71
C ILE A 201 -1.22 -10.70 17.13
N GLU A 202 -0.68 -11.45 16.19
CA GLU A 202 0.35 -12.48 16.42
C GLU A 202 1.47 -12.39 15.38
N PRO A 203 2.26 -11.28 15.36
CA PRO A 203 3.40 -11.16 14.46
C PRO A 203 4.39 -12.30 14.77
N ALA A 204 4.81 -13.05 13.76
CA ALA A 204 5.55 -14.28 13.97
C ALA A 204 6.69 -14.54 12.97
N VAL A 205 6.82 -13.74 11.89
CA VAL A 205 7.83 -13.99 10.85
C VAL A 205 9.25 -13.84 11.38
N ALA A 206 9.49 -12.83 12.26
CA ALA A 206 10.81 -12.64 12.86
C ALA A 206 11.26 -13.87 13.67
N GLN A 207 10.41 -14.35 14.57
CA GLN A 207 10.68 -15.52 15.39
C GLN A 207 10.81 -16.79 14.53
N ARG A 208 9.94 -16.92 13.52
CA ARG A 208 9.93 -18.07 12.62
C ARG A 208 11.22 -18.18 11.79
N LEU A 209 11.83 -17.08 11.39
CA LEU A 209 13.05 -17.02 10.60
C LEU A 209 14.30 -16.69 11.43
N SER A 210 14.19 -16.69 12.77
CA SER A 210 15.28 -16.31 13.69
C SER A 210 15.93 -14.97 13.33
N MET A 211 15.10 -13.99 12.91
CA MET A 211 15.53 -12.63 12.56
C MET A 211 15.40 -11.70 13.76
N GLU A 212 16.18 -10.63 13.74
CA GLU A 212 16.05 -9.52 14.69
C GLU A 212 14.67 -8.87 14.56
N LEU A 213 14.18 -8.28 15.67
CA LEU A 213 12.90 -7.53 15.70
C LEU A 213 13.02 -6.10 15.15
N SER A 214 14.20 -5.68 14.72
CA SER A 214 14.47 -4.38 14.10
C SER A 214 15.54 -4.58 13.02
N PRO A 215 15.40 -3.95 11.84
CA PRO A 215 14.27 -3.11 11.42
C PRO A 215 12.96 -3.90 11.27
N ASN A 216 11.82 -3.24 11.35
CA ASN A 216 10.50 -3.87 11.31
C ASN A 216 9.47 -2.99 10.58
N VAL A 217 8.22 -3.39 10.58
CA VAL A 217 7.14 -2.66 9.90
C VAL A 217 6.99 -1.20 10.39
N LEU A 218 7.24 -0.91 11.68
CA LEU A 218 7.19 0.47 12.18
C LEU A 218 8.37 1.29 11.65
N THR A 219 9.55 0.70 11.58
CA THR A 219 10.73 1.32 10.93
C THR A 219 10.42 1.63 9.47
N ALA A 220 9.79 0.69 8.74
CA ALA A 220 9.40 0.89 7.35
C ALA A 220 8.37 2.03 7.19
N VAL A 221 7.34 2.05 8.03
CA VAL A 221 6.31 3.11 8.04
C VAL A 221 6.93 4.47 8.37
N GLU A 222 7.80 4.53 9.36
CA GLU A 222 8.50 5.77 9.75
C GLU A 222 9.41 6.26 8.61
N SER A 223 10.23 5.39 8.04
CA SER A 223 11.07 5.72 6.88
C SER A 223 10.26 6.19 5.69
N LEU A 224 9.13 5.54 5.41
CA LEU A 224 8.21 5.94 4.35
C LEU A 224 7.66 7.35 4.56
N ARG A 225 7.29 7.70 5.81
CA ARG A 225 6.75 9.02 6.15
C ARG A 225 7.79 10.13 6.02
N PHE A 226 9.04 9.89 6.41
CA PHE A 226 10.07 10.93 6.49
C PHE A 226 10.99 11.02 5.26
N THR A 227 11.34 9.89 4.66
CA THR A 227 12.31 9.85 3.54
C THR A 227 11.70 9.38 2.23
N GLY A 228 10.58 8.65 2.30
CA GLY A 228 10.00 7.97 1.14
C GLY A 228 10.76 6.70 0.73
N ASP A 229 11.89 6.39 1.36
CA ASP A 229 12.71 5.20 1.10
C ASP A 229 12.59 4.21 2.26
N ILE A 230 12.30 2.95 1.93
CA ILE A 230 12.13 1.85 2.89
C ILE A 230 13.19 0.77 2.72
N GLY A 231 14.22 1.00 1.89
CA GLY A 231 15.23 -0.01 1.57
C GLY A 231 15.90 -0.62 2.81
N ASP A 232 16.20 0.22 3.81
CA ASP A 232 16.84 -0.21 5.05
C ASP A 232 15.91 -1.07 5.95
N ALA A 233 14.60 -1.05 5.72
CA ALA A 233 13.64 -1.86 6.46
C ALA A 233 13.39 -3.24 5.83
N VAL A 234 13.89 -3.48 4.60
CA VAL A 234 13.80 -4.77 3.91
C VAL A 234 15.08 -5.56 4.13
N VAL A 235 15.03 -6.60 4.94
CA VAL A 235 16.17 -7.47 5.21
C VAL A 235 16.15 -8.65 4.24
N MET A 236 17.25 -8.86 3.49
CA MET A 236 17.33 -9.98 2.56
C MET A 236 17.60 -11.30 3.30
N HIS A 237 16.71 -12.25 3.11
CA HIS A 237 16.90 -13.63 3.58
C HIS A 237 17.88 -14.38 2.66
N GLU A 238 18.65 -15.31 3.19
CA GLU A 238 19.66 -16.10 2.45
C GLU A 238 19.12 -16.85 1.22
N THR A 239 17.83 -17.17 1.20
CA THR A 239 17.16 -17.83 0.06
C THR A 239 16.73 -16.86 -1.04
N GLY A 240 17.02 -15.56 -0.91
CA GLY A 240 16.86 -14.57 -1.98
C GLY A 240 15.52 -13.83 -2.01
N PHE A 241 14.73 -13.86 -0.92
CA PHE A 241 13.56 -12.98 -0.78
C PHE A 241 13.78 -11.91 0.29
N GLY A 242 13.17 -10.73 0.10
CA GLY A 242 13.15 -9.66 1.10
C GLY A 242 12.18 -9.99 2.22
N VAL A 243 12.46 -9.52 3.43
CA VAL A 243 11.59 -9.67 4.60
C VAL A 243 11.43 -8.32 5.30
N VAL A 244 10.18 -7.93 5.55
CA VAL A 244 9.84 -6.88 6.50
C VAL A 244 9.15 -7.56 7.68
N VAL A 245 9.87 -7.64 8.80
CA VAL A 245 9.33 -8.31 10.00
C VAL A 245 8.21 -7.49 10.62
N GLY A 246 7.31 -8.18 11.33
CA GLY A 246 6.11 -7.58 11.92
C GLY A 246 6.40 -6.68 13.12
N LEU A 247 5.32 -6.29 13.78
CA LEU A 247 5.36 -5.48 15.00
C LEU A 247 6.25 -6.14 16.06
N PRO A 248 7.12 -5.41 16.74
CA PRO A 248 7.92 -5.93 17.84
C PRO A 248 7.04 -6.35 19.03
N SER A 249 5.88 -5.72 19.17
CA SER A 249 4.85 -6.08 20.14
C SER A 249 3.45 -5.87 19.54
N PRO A 250 2.51 -6.82 19.74
CA PRO A 250 1.11 -6.62 19.34
C PRO A 250 0.42 -5.43 19.99
N ARG A 251 0.98 -4.87 21.05
CA ARG A 251 0.46 -3.67 21.72
C ARG A 251 0.68 -2.40 20.91
N GLU A 252 1.62 -2.43 19.97
CA GLU A 252 2.00 -1.29 19.12
C GLU A 252 1.17 -1.21 17.83
N TRP A 253 0.07 -1.98 17.72
CA TRP A 253 -0.76 -2.04 16.52
C TRP A 253 -1.30 -0.68 16.07
N GLU A 254 -1.53 0.26 17.01
CA GLU A 254 -2.02 1.60 16.70
C GLU A 254 -1.00 2.46 15.94
N ALA A 255 0.28 2.13 16.07
CA ALA A 255 1.34 2.82 15.32
C ALA A 255 1.39 2.42 13.83
N CYS A 256 0.72 1.32 13.46
CA CYS A 256 0.58 0.85 12.09
C CYS A 256 -0.80 1.25 11.56
N ALA A 257 -0.94 2.49 11.09
CA ALA A 257 -2.21 2.97 10.56
C ALA A 257 -2.60 2.26 9.25
N ILE A 258 -3.90 2.25 8.95
CA ILE A 258 -4.44 1.55 7.77
C ILE A 258 -3.83 2.09 6.48
N ASP A 259 -3.81 3.42 6.33
CA ASP A 259 -3.29 4.07 5.11
C ASP A 259 -1.78 3.89 4.98
N ASP A 260 -1.01 3.98 6.08
CA ASP A 260 0.44 3.73 6.06
C ASP A 260 0.76 2.29 5.62
N SER A 261 -0.04 1.33 6.07
CA SER A 261 0.11 -0.07 5.67
C SER A 261 -0.15 -0.27 4.18
N ALA A 262 -1.18 0.40 3.64
CA ALA A 262 -1.51 0.35 2.21
C ALA A 262 -0.42 1.03 1.36
N ASP A 263 0.09 2.19 1.81
CA ASP A 263 1.18 2.89 1.14
C ASP A 263 2.48 2.07 1.17
N LEU A 264 2.79 1.42 2.29
CA LEU A 264 3.93 0.53 2.42
C LEU A 264 3.87 -0.64 1.42
N ILE A 265 2.70 -1.31 1.31
CA ILE A 265 2.51 -2.38 0.32
C ILE A 265 2.69 -1.86 -1.10
N SER A 266 2.19 -0.66 -1.40
CA SER A 266 2.34 -0.05 -2.72
C SER A 266 3.80 0.21 -3.07
N VAL A 267 4.63 0.70 -2.11
CA VAL A 267 6.07 0.89 -2.32
C VAL A 267 6.78 -0.44 -2.49
N LEU A 268 6.46 -1.44 -1.66
CA LEU A 268 7.04 -2.78 -1.79
C LEU A 268 6.72 -3.39 -3.16
N ALA A 269 5.51 -3.18 -3.70
CA ALA A 269 5.11 -3.65 -5.02
C ALA A 269 5.80 -2.88 -6.18
N GLU A 270 6.32 -1.68 -5.94
CA GLU A 270 7.19 -0.98 -6.88
C GLU A 270 8.61 -1.54 -6.90
N MET A 271 9.11 -1.99 -5.74
CA MET A 271 10.46 -2.54 -5.57
C MET A 271 10.54 -4.04 -5.94
N HIS A 272 9.46 -4.77 -5.76
CA HIS A 272 9.38 -6.23 -5.95
C HIS A 272 8.15 -6.60 -6.78
N SER A 273 8.32 -7.50 -7.75
CA SER A 273 7.19 -7.97 -8.59
C SER A 273 6.13 -8.73 -7.78
N ASN A 274 6.50 -9.31 -6.64
CA ASN A 274 5.59 -10.08 -5.80
C ASN A 274 5.71 -9.64 -4.34
N VAL A 275 4.59 -9.31 -3.73
CA VAL A 275 4.49 -8.99 -2.30
C VAL A 275 3.62 -10.04 -1.64
N VAL A 276 4.19 -10.82 -0.72
CA VAL A 276 3.47 -11.79 0.11
C VAL A 276 3.20 -11.12 1.46
N VAL A 277 1.94 -10.92 1.78
CA VAL A 277 1.51 -10.22 3.00
C VAL A 277 0.87 -11.20 3.95
N ARG A 278 1.47 -11.42 5.11
CA ARG A 278 0.86 -12.21 6.19
C ARG A 278 -0.01 -11.30 7.05
N ILE A 279 -1.27 -11.68 7.25
CA ILE A 279 -2.22 -10.98 8.13
C ILE A 279 -2.89 -11.94 9.11
N ASN A 280 -3.54 -11.39 10.15
CA ASN A 280 -4.41 -12.16 11.03
C ASN A 280 -5.72 -12.55 10.31
N ARG A 281 -6.46 -13.50 10.90
CA ARG A 281 -7.70 -14.03 10.32
C ARG A 281 -8.95 -13.18 10.55
N ASN A 282 -8.87 -12.17 11.43
CA ASN A 282 -10.06 -11.40 11.81
C ASN A 282 -10.31 -10.28 10.80
N LEU A 283 -11.46 -10.34 10.16
CA LEU A 283 -11.91 -9.35 9.17
C LEU A 283 -13.15 -8.58 9.67
N GLU A 284 -13.43 -8.63 10.97
CA GLU A 284 -14.58 -7.96 11.57
C GLU A 284 -14.51 -6.44 11.39
N ASP A 285 -15.64 -5.84 10.99
CA ASP A 285 -15.76 -4.39 10.88
C ASP A 285 -16.27 -3.80 12.19
N LEU A 286 -15.38 -3.13 12.91
CA LEU A 286 -15.71 -2.47 14.17
C LEU A 286 -16.11 -1.00 14.00
N SER A 287 -16.08 -0.45 12.78
CA SER A 287 -16.43 0.95 12.51
C SER A 287 -17.86 1.34 12.92
N PRO A 288 -18.89 0.47 12.78
CA PRO A 288 -20.26 0.79 13.23
C PRO A 288 -20.38 1.05 14.74
N PHE A 289 -19.41 0.62 15.51
CA PHE A 289 -19.38 0.80 16.98
C PHE A 289 -18.61 2.07 17.41
N GLY A 290 -18.35 2.99 16.49
CA GLY A 290 -17.65 4.26 16.78
C GLY A 290 -16.13 4.14 16.94
N VAL A 291 -15.56 3.00 16.61
CA VAL A 291 -14.11 2.78 16.58
C VAL A 291 -13.60 3.15 15.20
N THR A 292 -13.04 4.35 15.06
CA THR A 292 -12.61 4.92 13.78
C THR A 292 -11.43 4.21 13.12
N ALA A 293 -10.67 3.39 13.85
CA ALA A 293 -9.60 2.55 13.32
C ALA A 293 -9.53 1.28 14.17
N GLY A 294 -10.40 0.33 13.88
CA GLY A 294 -10.38 -0.96 14.57
C GLY A 294 -9.09 -1.72 14.25
N ARG A 295 -8.60 -2.49 15.22
CA ARG A 295 -7.41 -3.35 15.13
C ARG A 295 -7.36 -4.23 13.88
N PHE A 296 -8.52 -4.53 13.28
CA PHE A 296 -8.64 -5.35 12.07
C PHE A 296 -8.74 -4.53 10.78
N GLY A 297 -8.72 -3.21 10.87
CA GLY A 297 -8.81 -2.31 9.72
C GLY A 297 -7.68 -2.53 8.71
N VAL A 298 -6.45 -2.77 9.18
CA VAL A 298 -5.30 -3.11 8.31
C VAL A 298 -5.57 -4.39 7.54
N ALA A 299 -5.99 -5.48 8.20
CA ALA A 299 -6.28 -6.75 7.54
C ALA A 299 -7.40 -6.62 6.49
N ARG A 300 -8.49 -5.91 6.83
CA ARG A 300 -9.61 -5.64 5.90
C ARG A 300 -9.14 -4.85 4.67
N ARG A 301 -8.33 -3.80 4.88
CA ARG A 301 -7.81 -2.98 3.80
C ARG A 301 -6.91 -3.79 2.88
N LEU A 302 -6.03 -4.60 3.42
CA LEU A 302 -5.13 -5.45 2.63
C LEU A 302 -5.89 -6.53 1.84
N VAL A 303 -6.98 -7.09 2.39
CA VAL A 303 -7.87 -8.00 1.64
C VAL A 303 -8.58 -7.29 0.49
N ALA A 304 -8.97 -6.02 0.67
CA ALA A 304 -9.61 -5.22 -0.38
C ALA A 304 -8.64 -4.89 -1.54
N ASP A 305 -7.38 -4.64 -1.22
CA ASP A 305 -6.35 -4.19 -2.18
C ASP A 305 -5.51 -5.35 -2.76
N ALA A 306 -5.71 -6.59 -2.32
CA ALA A 306 -4.97 -7.77 -2.80
C ALA A 306 -5.34 -8.18 -4.22
N ASP A 307 -4.38 -8.71 -4.98
CA ASP A 307 -4.63 -9.38 -6.26
C ASP A 307 -4.98 -10.85 -6.09
N HIS A 308 -4.46 -11.48 -5.06
CA HIS A 308 -4.72 -12.87 -4.70
C HIS A 308 -4.89 -13.02 -3.19
N LEU A 309 -5.83 -13.85 -2.79
CA LEU A 309 -6.09 -14.21 -1.41
C LEU A 309 -5.75 -15.69 -1.19
N VAL A 310 -4.98 -15.98 -0.16
CA VAL A 310 -4.66 -17.34 0.27
C VAL A 310 -5.22 -17.55 1.66
N VAL A 311 -6.19 -18.44 1.81
CA VAL A 311 -6.73 -18.82 3.12
C VAL A 311 -6.19 -20.18 3.54
N VAL A 312 -5.65 -20.25 4.75
CA VAL A 312 -5.03 -21.46 5.32
C VAL A 312 -5.91 -22.05 6.39
N GLY A 313 -6.17 -23.34 6.30
CA GLY A 313 -6.88 -24.12 7.33
C GLY A 313 -6.26 -25.51 7.52
N ASP A 314 -6.83 -26.30 8.41
CA ASP A 314 -6.51 -27.70 8.62
C ASP A 314 -7.69 -28.61 8.22
N PRO A 315 -7.47 -29.92 7.98
CA PRO A 315 -8.50 -30.84 7.47
C PRO A 315 -9.50 -31.33 8.53
N SER A 316 -9.53 -30.71 9.71
CA SER A 316 -10.56 -30.97 10.71
C SER A 316 -11.90 -30.31 10.33
N PRO A 317 -13.03 -30.79 10.82
CA PRO A 317 -14.34 -30.13 10.58
C PRO A 317 -14.35 -28.68 11.02
N THR A 318 -13.72 -28.36 12.14
CA THR A 318 -13.60 -26.99 12.66
C THR A 318 -12.69 -26.12 11.78
N GLY A 319 -11.59 -26.70 11.25
CA GLY A 319 -10.70 -26.03 10.31
C GLY A 319 -11.38 -25.70 8.99
N VAL A 320 -12.15 -26.63 8.43
CA VAL A 320 -12.97 -26.39 7.22
C VAL A 320 -14.02 -25.28 7.47
N THR A 321 -14.74 -25.35 8.61
CA THR A 321 -15.72 -24.31 8.99
C THR A 321 -15.05 -22.94 9.13
N ALA A 322 -13.86 -22.86 9.71
CA ALA A 322 -13.11 -21.61 9.85
C ALA A 322 -12.69 -21.02 8.49
N VAL A 323 -12.27 -21.89 7.55
CA VAL A 323 -11.96 -21.49 6.16
C VAL A 323 -13.20 -20.94 5.46
N LEU A 324 -14.34 -21.64 5.54
CA LEU A 324 -15.60 -21.21 4.94
C LEU A 324 -16.08 -19.86 5.52
N GLY A 325 -15.98 -19.69 6.84
CA GLY A 325 -16.31 -18.42 7.51
C GLY A 325 -15.43 -17.28 6.99
N TRP A 326 -14.12 -17.49 6.95
CA TRP A 326 -13.19 -16.47 6.44
C TRP A 326 -13.45 -16.11 4.98
N ILE A 327 -13.72 -17.11 4.10
CA ILE A 327 -14.08 -16.85 2.70
C ILE A 327 -15.35 -16.01 2.61
N GLY A 328 -16.35 -16.31 3.46
CA GLY A 328 -17.60 -15.53 3.51
C GLY A 328 -17.36 -14.06 3.83
N GLU A 329 -16.54 -13.76 4.84
CA GLU A 329 -16.15 -12.40 5.21
C GLU A 329 -15.33 -11.72 4.11
N ALA A 330 -14.31 -12.41 3.56
CA ALA A 330 -13.45 -11.88 2.52
C ALA A 330 -14.23 -11.55 1.24
N ARG A 331 -15.22 -12.34 0.86
CA ARG A 331 -16.11 -12.09 -0.30
C ARG A 331 -16.98 -10.84 -0.12
N GLY A 332 -17.28 -10.45 1.10
CA GLY A 332 -17.93 -9.17 1.39
C GLY A 332 -17.01 -7.95 1.21
N ILE A 333 -15.70 -8.17 1.05
CA ILE A 333 -14.67 -7.12 0.93
C ILE A 333 -14.06 -7.11 -0.47
N SER A 334 -13.77 -8.28 -1.05
CA SER A 334 -13.01 -8.41 -2.30
C SER A 334 -13.62 -9.46 -3.24
N GLY A 335 -13.60 -9.15 -4.54
CA GLY A 335 -13.96 -10.10 -5.63
C GLY A 335 -12.81 -10.98 -6.12
N GLU A 336 -11.59 -10.76 -5.63
CA GLU A 336 -10.36 -11.37 -6.14
C GLU A 336 -10.27 -12.90 -5.92
N PRO A 337 -9.41 -13.61 -6.69
CA PRO A 337 -9.25 -15.05 -6.55
C PRO A 337 -8.84 -15.48 -5.15
N ILE A 338 -9.54 -16.49 -4.58
CA ILE A 338 -9.21 -17.08 -3.29
C ILE A 338 -8.65 -18.48 -3.52
N HIS A 339 -7.41 -18.71 -3.10
CA HIS A 339 -6.73 -19.99 -3.07
C HIS A 339 -6.86 -20.61 -1.68
N VAL A 340 -7.44 -21.79 -1.58
CA VAL A 340 -7.57 -22.49 -0.31
C VAL A 340 -6.40 -23.43 -0.12
N VAL A 341 -5.71 -23.32 1.01
CA VAL A 341 -4.60 -24.18 1.40
C VAL A 341 -4.98 -24.94 2.66
N MET A 342 -5.23 -26.24 2.51
CA MET A 342 -5.47 -27.14 3.63
C MET A 342 -4.13 -27.71 4.09
N ASN A 343 -3.64 -27.25 5.26
CA ASN A 343 -2.36 -27.65 5.83
C ASN A 343 -2.50 -28.88 6.73
N HIS A 344 -1.39 -29.54 7.05
CA HIS A 344 -1.34 -30.77 7.89
C HIS A 344 -2.21 -31.92 7.37
N CYS A 345 -2.36 -32.04 6.06
CA CYS A 345 -3.21 -33.03 5.46
C CYS A 345 -2.59 -34.44 5.50
N GLY A 346 -3.42 -35.38 5.89
CA GLY A 346 -3.14 -36.82 5.74
C GLY A 346 -3.19 -37.24 4.26
N ARG A 347 -2.93 -38.55 4.01
CA ARG A 347 -2.91 -39.13 2.66
C ARG A 347 -4.28 -39.59 2.14
N SER A 348 -5.35 -39.38 2.88
CA SER A 348 -6.70 -39.81 2.51
C SER A 348 -7.26 -38.98 1.37
N LEU A 349 -7.30 -39.57 0.18
CA LEU A 349 -7.93 -38.94 -1.00
C LEU A 349 -9.44 -38.76 -0.81
N TYR A 350 -10.09 -39.67 -0.05
CA TYR A 350 -11.50 -39.55 0.29
C TYR A 350 -11.75 -38.27 1.09
N GLN A 351 -11.01 -38.03 2.16
CA GLN A 351 -11.13 -36.83 2.98
C GLN A 351 -10.86 -35.56 2.16
N GLN A 352 -9.86 -35.59 1.28
CA GLN A 352 -9.55 -34.46 0.40
C GLN A 352 -10.71 -34.17 -0.58
N GLY A 353 -11.36 -35.24 -1.09
CA GLY A 353 -12.54 -35.14 -1.93
C GLY A 353 -13.72 -34.48 -1.22
N GLU A 354 -14.07 -34.96 -0.01
CA GLU A 354 -15.14 -34.41 0.83
C GLU A 354 -14.91 -32.92 1.14
N ILE A 355 -13.68 -32.55 1.53
CA ILE A 355 -13.33 -31.13 1.81
C ILE A 355 -13.48 -30.27 0.53
N THR A 356 -13.00 -30.77 -0.61
CA THR A 356 -13.12 -30.03 -1.88
C THR A 356 -14.58 -29.83 -2.25
N GLU A 357 -15.41 -30.86 -2.10
CA GLU A 357 -16.83 -30.79 -2.39
C GLU A 357 -17.56 -29.83 -1.45
N GLU A 358 -17.23 -29.84 -0.14
CA GLU A 358 -17.85 -28.94 0.85
C GLU A 358 -17.50 -27.47 0.57
N ILE A 359 -16.24 -27.17 0.27
CA ILE A 359 -15.82 -25.83 -0.14
C ILE A 359 -16.55 -25.41 -1.42
N GLY A 360 -16.58 -26.32 -2.43
CA GLY A 360 -17.21 -26.07 -3.72
C GLY A 360 -18.73 -25.88 -3.68
N ARG A 361 -19.42 -26.46 -2.71
CA ARG A 361 -20.86 -26.24 -2.48
C ARG A 361 -21.16 -24.82 -2.02
N THR A 362 -20.25 -24.25 -1.25
CA THR A 362 -20.46 -22.95 -0.57
C THR A 362 -19.88 -21.81 -1.36
N PHE A 363 -18.66 -21.97 -1.88
CA PHE A 363 -17.92 -20.91 -2.56
C PHE A 363 -17.16 -21.43 -3.79
N ARG A 364 -17.06 -20.58 -4.80
CA ARG A 364 -16.14 -20.82 -5.93
C ARG A 364 -14.75 -20.30 -5.53
N SER A 365 -13.84 -21.22 -5.18
CA SER A 365 -12.42 -20.93 -4.98
C SER A 365 -11.65 -20.96 -6.30
N ALA A 366 -10.52 -20.25 -6.36
CA ALA A 366 -9.57 -20.33 -7.48
C ALA A 366 -8.89 -21.71 -7.52
N SER A 367 -8.49 -22.19 -6.36
CA SER A 367 -7.91 -23.55 -6.18
C SER A 367 -8.09 -24.06 -4.75
N VAL A 368 -7.99 -25.39 -4.59
CA VAL A 368 -7.88 -26.05 -3.29
C VAL A 368 -6.62 -26.91 -3.31
N THR A 369 -5.65 -26.58 -2.46
CA THR A 369 -4.37 -27.30 -2.38
C THR A 369 -4.21 -27.94 -1.02
N PHE A 370 -3.88 -29.24 -1.02
CA PHE A 370 -3.63 -30.01 0.20
C PHE A 370 -2.12 -30.11 0.45
N VAL A 371 -1.69 -29.52 1.56
CA VAL A 371 -0.30 -29.51 2.00
C VAL A 371 -0.11 -30.62 3.04
N PRO A 372 0.73 -31.62 2.76
CA PRO A 372 0.93 -32.73 3.68
C PRO A 372 1.71 -32.31 4.92
N GLU A 373 1.40 -32.95 6.04
CA GLU A 373 2.24 -32.86 7.24
C GLU A 373 3.64 -33.35 6.94
N ASP A 374 4.66 -32.58 7.31
CA ASP A 374 6.08 -32.96 7.14
C ASP A 374 6.89 -32.51 8.36
N HIS A 375 7.34 -33.45 9.15
CA HIS A 375 8.13 -33.21 10.36
C HIS A 375 9.44 -32.46 10.10
N ARG A 376 9.95 -32.46 8.85
CA ARG A 376 11.16 -31.73 8.48
C ARG A 376 10.90 -30.25 8.44
N VAL A 377 9.67 -29.83 8.08
CA VAL A 377 9.23 -28.44 8.13
C VAL A 377 9.21 -27.94 9.58
N HIS A 378 8.65 -28.74 10.47
CA HIS A 378 8.63 -28.45 11.90
C HIS A 378 10.07 -28.33 12.48
N LYS A 379 10.98 -29.24 12.08
CA LYS A 379 12.39 -29.15 12.49
C LYS A 379 13.05 -27.87 11.96
N ALA A 380 12.87 -27.54 10.69
CA ALA A 380 13.42 -26.35 10.07
C ALA A 380 12.87 -25.08 10.76
N ALA A 381 11.58 -25.06 11.12
CA ALA A 381 10.96 -23.96 11.86
C ALA A 381 11.67 -23.67 13.20
N TRP A 382 12.05 -24.72 13.95
CA TRP A 382 12.80 -24.55 15.20
C TRP A 382 14.25 -24.06 14.99
N GLN A 383 14.78 -24.22 13.78
CA GLN A 383 16.14 -23.78 13.41
C GLN A 383 16.16 -22.41 12.74
N GLY A 384 14.98 -21.79 12.53
CA GLY A 384 14.89 -20.55 11.77
C GLY A 384 15.06 -20.71 10.25
N GLU A 385 15.14 -21.97 9.78
CA GLU A 385 15.41 -22.31 8.39
C GLU A 385 14.12 -22.41 7.57
N VAL A 386 14.20 -22.21 6.26
CA VAL A 386 13.08 -22.48 5.34
C VAL A 386 12.87 -23.98 5.16
N ALA A 387 11.65 -24.36 4.81
CA ALA A 387 11.31 -25.76 4.59
C ALA A 387 12.21 -26.43 3.52
N PRO A 388 12.77 -27.61 3.80
CA PRO A 388 13.59 -28.35 2.84
C PRO A 388 12.74 -28.85 1.66
N VAL A 389 13.38 -29.03 0.50
CA VAL A 389 12.70 -29.56 -0.69
C VAL A 389 12.00 -30.87 -0.38
N GLY A 390 10.70 -30.95 -0.65
CA GLY A 390 9.88 -32.11 -0.31
C GLY A 390 8.43 -31.98 -0.77
N ARG A 391 7.54 -32.73 -0.13
CA ARG A 391 6.11 -32.72 -0.49
C ARG A 391 5.44 -31.42 -0.13
N PHE A 392 5.80 -30.82 1.01
CA PHE A 392 5.34 -29.51 1.47
C PHE A 392 5.66 -28.44 0.42
N THR A 393 6.94 -28.30 0.06
CA THR A 393 7.38 -27.28 -0.90
C THR A 393 6.81 -27.48 -2.30
N LYS A 394 6.61 -28.76 -2.73
CA LYS A 394 5.95 -29.08 -4.02
C LYS A 394 4.48 -28.67 -4.05
N ALA A 395 3.78 -28.77 -2.92
CA ALA A 395 2.41 -28.30 -2.83
C ALA A 395 2.34 -26.77 -2.95
N LEU A 396 3.22 -26.05 -2.26
CA LEU A 396 3.29 -24.58 -2.32
C LEU A 396 3.80 -24.07 -3.67
N ASP A 397 4.66 -24.83 -4.35
CA ASP A 397 5.11 -24.51 -5.70
C ASP A 397 3.94 -24.41 -6.70
N ARG A 398 2.90 -25.25 -6.55
CA ARG A 398 1.67 -25.16 -7.35
C ARG A 398 0.93 -23.86 -7.07
N VAL A 399 0.70 -23.54 -5.80
CA VAL A 399 0.01 -22.30 -5.42
C VAL A 399 0.77 -21.08 -5.95
N ALA A 400 2.10 -21.04 -5.77
CA ALA A 400 2.94 -19.97 -6.31
C ALA A 400 2.87 -19.86 -7.84
N SER A 401 2.78 -20.99 -8.55
CA SER A 401 2.62 -21.00 -10.01
C SER A 401 1.26 -20.52 -10.46
N GLU A 402 0.19 -20.88 -9.75
CA GLU A 402 -1.18 -20.41 -10.04
C GLU A 402 -1.33 -18.91 -9.82
N ILE A 403 -0.73 -18.37 -8.75
CA ILE A 403 -0.67 -16.94 -8.46
C ILE A 403 0.08 -16.21 -9.60
N ALA A 404 1.27 -16.68 -9.97
CA ALA A 404 2.07 -16.09 -11.03
C ALA A 404 1.36 -16.11 -12.40
N ALA A 405 0.65 -17.20 -12.72
CA ALA A 405 -0.12 -17.31 -13.96
C ALA A 405 -1.34 -16.36 -13.98
N GLY A 406 -2.01 -16.19 -12.83
CA GLY A 406 -3.14 -15.26 -12.68
C GLY A 406 -2.72 -13.80 -12.86
N ALA A 407 -1.54 -13.45 -12.37
CA ALA A 407 -0.97 -12.12 -12.53
C ALA A 407 -0.69 -11.77 -14.02
N GLN A 408 -0.20 -12.74 -14.81
CA GLN A 408 0.02 -12.55 -16.26
C GLN A 408 -1.28 -12.41 -17.06
N GLY A 409 -2.34 -13.09 -16.66
CA GLY A 409 -3.65 -13.02 -17.32
C GLY A 409 -4.35 -11.66 -17.17
N LYS A 410 -4.10 -10.93 -16.10
CA LYS A 410 -4.67 -9.57 -15.87
C LYS A 410 -4.06 -8.50 -16.80
N VAL A 411 -2.85 -8.69 -17.29
CA VAL A 411 -2.17 -7.75 -18.20
C VAL A 411 -2.65 -7.91 -19.64
N SER A 412 -3.21 -9.07 -19.99
CA SER A 412 -3.65 -9.41 -21.35
C SER A 412 -5.16 -9.17 -21.60
N SER A 413 -5.88 -8.69 -20.62
CA SER A 413 -7.33 -8.40 -20.69
C SER A 413 -7.62 -6.90 -20.54
#